data_f096a341b35e1a4d5062b5da54bd9680
#
_entry.id   f096a341b35e1a4d5062b5da54bd9680
#
_cell.length_a   1.000
_cell.length_b   1.000
_cell.length_c   1.000
_cell.angle_alpha   90.00
_cell.angle_beta   90.00
_cell.angle_gamma   90.00
#
_symmetry.space_group_name_H-M   'P 1'
#
loop_
_entity.id
_entity.type
_entity.pdbx_description
1 polymer ?
#
loop_
_entity_poly.entity_id
_entity_poly.type
_entity_poly.pdbx_seq_one_letter_code
_entity_poly.pdbx_strand_id
1 'polypeptide(L)'
;DTDRSRGLGDVYKRQEYDVAVVGIPYDSGASNRSGTRLGPAGIRHASSQISPFNPDYGVDLYENIKLCDAGDIYTLPANAEKTFDQITKGIGYIFSQGVTPIVLGGDHSTTFPTLRGISKYIDGNIGVIHIDRHSDCDAIQMDEKMHGTEWYHSTHLPNLSAKNLVQIGIGGNCCKSWSKFTRDSGCTAISMEDIDKYGIDKVAELALDIAWKGCKAVYVSLDIDVLEAAFCPGTGTPDFGGMLPRELLRLLKLVTAPGICGMDVVEVSPPFDVSEITSLAASRCIINVLCNLALNKSLYKH
;
A
#
# COMPACT_ATOMS: atom_id res chain seq x y z
N ASP A 1 -2.97 10.62 -32.13
CA ASP A 1 -3.05 11.17 -30.75
C ASP A 1 -4.39 10.78 -30.15
N THR A 2 -4.49 9.56 -29.69
CA THR A 2 -5.63 9.13 -28.89
C THR A 2 -5.30 9.48 -27.46
N ASP A 3 -5.93 10.55 -26.97
CA ASP A 3 -5.90 10.93 -25.56
C ASP A 3 -6.45 9.76 -24.71
N ARG A 4 -5.53 8.92 -24.22
CA ARG A 4 -5.82 7.82 -23.30
C ARG A 4 -5.80 8.25 -21.84
N SER A 5 -5.73 9.56 -21.58
CA SER A 5 -5.79 10.16 -20.25
C SER A 5 -7.23 10.37 -19.73
N ARG A 6 -8.22 9.70 -20.33
CA ARG A 6 -9.65 9.89 -19.98
C ARG A 6 -9.99 9.62 -18.50
N GLY A 7 -9.14 8.88 -17.76
CA GLY A 7 -9.33 8.69 -16.33
C GLY A 7 -8.86 9.87 -15.45
N LEU A 8 -7.92 10.67 -15.94
CA LEU A 8 -7.41 11.85 -15.20
C LEU A 8 -8.22 13.13 -15.49
N GLY A 9 -9.14 13.11 -16.45
CA GLY A 9 -9.90 14.28 -16.90
C GLY A 9 -10.87 14.86 -15.87
N ASP A 10 -11.42 14.04 -14.98
CA ASP A 10 -12.35 14.48 -13.94
C ASP A 10 -11.67 15.04 -12.70
N VAL A 11 -10.36 14.83 -12.54
CA VAL A 11 -9.53 15.45 -11.48
C VAL A 11 -9.39 16.97 -11.68
N TYR A 12 -9.88 17.53 -12.78
CA TYR A 12 -9.81 18.97 -13.07
C TYR A 12 -10.65 19.88 -12.16
N LYS A 13 -11.56 19.34 -11.34
CA LYS A 13 -12.28 20.11 -10.32
C LYS A 13 -11.61 19.98 -8.94
N ARG A 14 -10.43 20.41 -8.83
CA ARG A 14 -9.32 20.11 -7.93
C ARG A 14 -9.47 20.45 -6.45
N GLN A 15 -10.45 21.19 -6.04
CA GLN A 15 -10.71 21.55 -4.63
C GLN A 15 -11.89 20.78 -4.03
N GLU A 16 -12.40 19.78 -4.75
CA GLU A 16 -13.61 19.07 -4.37
C GLU A 16 -13.37 17.71 -3.71
N TYR A 17 -12.16 17.13 -3.78
CA TYR A 17 -11.89 15.79 -3.27
C TYR A 17 -10.80 15.75 -2.20
N ASP A 18 -11.06 14.95 -1.17
CA ASP A 18 -10.11 14.70 -0.09
C ASP A 18 -9.20 13.51 -0.43
N VAL A 19 -9.76 12.51 -1.10
CA VAL A 19 -9.11 11.23 -1.41
C VAL A 19 -9.39 10.82 -2.85
N ALA A 20 -8.35 10.32 -3.53
CA ALA A 20 -8.47 9.71 -4.85
C ALA A 20 -8.05 8.23 -4.81
N VAL A 21 -8.94 7.35 -5.22
CA VAL A 21 -8.61 5.95 -5.53
C VAL A 21 -8.00 5.90 -6.92
N VAL A 22 -6.84 5.27 -7.06
CA VAL A 22 -6.12 5.18 -8.33
C VAL A 22 -5.53 3.79 -8.54
N GLY A 23 -5.76 3.19 -9.69
CA GLY A 23 -5.25 1.86 -10.03
C GLY A 23 -3.88 1.91 -10.71
N ILE A 24 -3.05 0.90 -10.46
CA ILE A 24 -1.79 0.66 -11.16
C ILE A 24 -1.78 -0.79 -11.68
N PRO A 25 -2.33 -1.03 -12.88
CA PRO A 25 -2.46 -2.37 -13.45
C PRO A 25 -1.12 -2.88 -14.04
N TYR A 26 -0.16 -3.21 -13.17
CA TYR A 26 1.19 -3.65 -13.52
C TYR A 26 1.58 -4.90 -12.71
N ASP A 27 2.17 -5.90 -13.38
CA ASP A 27 2.65 -7.14 -12.76
C ASP A 27 3.88 -7.74 -13.46
N SER A 28 4.61 -6.92 -14.21
CA SER A 28 5.84 -7.38 -14.85
C SER A 28 7.03 -7.44 -13.89
N GLY A 29 6.85 -6.98 -12.65
CA GLY A 29 7.79 -7.16 -11.54
C GLY A 29 7.54 -8.45 -10.72
N ALA A 30 6.50 -9.23 -11.02
CA ALA A 30 6.22 -10.47 -10.32
C ALA A 30 7.22 -11.57 -10.66
N SER A 31 7.80 -12.22 -9.63
CA SER A 31 8.81 -13.27 -9.80
C SER A 31 8.23 -14.67 -10.05
N ASN A 32 6.94 -14.87 -9.77
CA ASN A 32 6.29 -16.19 -9.86
C ASN A 32 4.94 -16.09 -10.60
N ARG A 33 3.84 -15.89 -9.89
CA ARG A 33 2.50 -15.89 -10.47
C ARG A 33 2.12 -14.48 -10.92
N SER A 34 2.02 -14.23 -12.22
CA SER A 34 1.45 -13.00 -12.76
C SER A 34 -0.07 -12.99 -12.61
N GLY A 35 -0.66 -11.78 -12.56
CA GLY A 35 -2.12 -11.59 -12.47
C GLY A 35 -2.50 -10.38 -11.66
N THR A 36 -1.56 -9.79 -10.92
CA THR A 36 -1.83 -8.63 -10.05
C THR A 36 -2.14 -7.36 -10.85
N ARG A 37 -1.84 -7.30 -12.16
CA ARG A 37 -2.35 -6.25 -13.07
C ARG A 37 -3.87 -6.18 -13.11
N LEU A 38 -4.57 -7.24 -12.72
CA LEU A 38 -6.03 -7.28 -12.62
C LEU A 38 -6.53 -6.90 -11.22
N GLY A 39 -5.62 -6.72 -10.26
CA GLY A 39 -5.92 -6.33 -8.88
C GLY A 39 -6.80 -5.10 -8.77
N PRO A 40 -6.47 -3.96 -9.44
CA PRO A 40 -7.30 -2.77 -9.39
C PRO A 40 -8.75 -3.01 -9.81
N ALA A 41 -8.97 -3.79 -10.86
CA ALA A 41 -10.32 -4.13 -11.33
C ALA A 41 -11.05 -5.05 -10.35
N GLY A 42 -10.36 -6.07 -9.79
CA GLY A 42 -10.93 -7.00 -8.81
C GLY A 42 -11.33 -6.29 -7.52
N ILE A 43 -10.48 -5.41 -6.99
CA ILE A 43 -10.76 -4.63 -5.78
C ILE A 43 -11.98 -3.72 -6.00
N ARG A 44 -12.06 -3.01 -7.13
CA ARG A 44 -13.23 -2.18 -7.47
C ARG A 44 -14.51 -3.00 -7.59
N HIS A 45 -14.43 -4.16 -8.27
CA HIS A 45 -15.58 -5.05 -8.38
C HIS A 45 -16.08 -5.49 -7.00
N ALA A 46 -15.19 -5.99 -6.15
CA ALA A 46 -15.52 -6.43 -4.80
C ALA A 46 -16.05 -5.27 -3.92
N SER A 47 -15.54 -4.05 -4.09
CA SER A 47 -16.00 -2.89 -3.32
C SER A 47 -17.46 -2.53 -3.56
N SER A 48 -18.01 -2.86 -4.74
CA SER A 48 -19.42 -2.60 -5.07
C SER A 48 -20.42 -3.33 -4.17
N GLN A 49 -19.97 -4.37 -3.47
CA GLN A 49 -20.79 -5.13 -2.53
C GLN A 49 -20.76 -4.56 -1.10
N ILE A 50 -19.95 -3.53 -0.83
CA ILE A 50 -19.76 -2.99 0.50
C ILE A 50 -20.57 -1.69 0.64
N SER A 51 -21.42 -1.62 1.67
CA SER A 51 -22.17 -0.39 1.98
C SER A 51 -21.24 0.73 2.43
N PRO A 52 -21.53 2.01 2.11
CA PRO A 52 -20.74 3.16 2.58
C PRO A 52 -20.82 3.38 4.09
N PHE A 53 -21.89 2.95 4.75
CA PHE A 53 -22.03 3.04 6.20
C PHE A 53 -21.35 1.87 6.90
N ASN A 54 -20.42 2.18 7.80
CA ASN A 54 -19.74 1.18 8.63
C ASN A 54 -20.15 1.34 10.11
N PRO A 55 -20.91 0.39 10.67
CA PRO A 55 -21.41 0.48 12.06
C PRO A 55 -20.28 0.35 13.10
N ASP A 56 -19.16 -0.32 12.79
CA ASP A 56 -18.04 -0.47 13.72
C ASP A 56 -17.29 0.86 13.96
N TYR A 57 -17.43 1.80 13.03
CA TYR A 57 -16.86 3.15 13.11
C TYR A 57 -17.95 4.21 13.33
N GLY A 58 -19.23 3.89 13.08
CA GLY A 58 -20.32 4.84 13.10
C GLY A 58 -20.20 5.92 12.00
N VAL A 59 -19.59 5.57 10.86
CA VAL A 59 -19.25 6.50 9.78
C VAL A 59 -19.93 6.08 8.48
N ASP A 60 -20.58 7.04 7.81
CA ASP A 60 -20.93 6.95 6.40
C ASP A 60 -19.83 7.65 5.58
N LEU A 61 -19.20 6.92 4.65
CA LEU A 61 -18.07 7.46 3.88
C LEU A 61 -18.47 8.65 3.01
N TYR A 62 -19.63 8.59 2.36
CA TYR A 62 -20.05 9.66 1.45
C TYR A 62 -20.45 10.96 2.17
N GLU A 63 -20.82 10.86 3.46
CA GLU A 63 -21.08 12.04 4.27
C GLU A 63 -19.82 12.68 4.85
N ASN A 64 -18.70 11.91 4.94
CA ASN A 64 -17.52 12.32 5.69
C ASN A 64 -16.25 12.50 4.83
N ILE A 65 -16.18 11.91 3.63
CA ILE A 65 -15.03 12.01 2.73
C ILE A 65 -15.51 12.29 1.31
N LYS A 66 -14.93 13.29 0.70
CA LYS A 66 -15.10 13.54 -0.74
C LYS A 66 -14.14 12.64 -1.51
N LEU A 67 -14.66 11.49 -1.92
CA LEU A 67 -13.91 10.43 -2.59
C LEU A 67 -14.12 10.50 -4.10
N CYS A 68 -13.06 10.33 -4.89
CA CYS A 68 -13.15 10.07 -6.33
C CYS A 68 -12.37 8.84 -6.73
N ASP A 69 -12.77 8.23 -7.84
CA ASP A 69 -11.97 7.23 -8.56
C ASP A 69 -11.26 7.91 -9.73
N ALA A 70 -9.93 7.97 -9.67
CA ALA A 70 -9.11 8.61 -10.69
C ALA A 70 -8.81 7.69 -11.91
N GLY A 71 -9.38 6.48 -11.91
CA GLY A 71 -9.08 5.46 -12.92
C GLY A 71 -7.71 4.82 -12.74
N ASP A 72 -7.12 4.37 -13.84
CA ASP A 72 -5.85 3.65 -13.81
C ASP A 72 -4.72 4.46 -14.47
N ILE A 73 -3.54 4.39 -13.87
CA ILE A 73 -2.32 4.92 -14.47
C ILE A 73 -1.92 4.04 -15.67
N TYR A 74 -1.56 4.69 -16.77
CA TYR A 74 -1.07 3.99 -17.93
C TYR A 74 0.28 3.31 -17.66
N THR A 75 0.33 2.00 -17.85
CA THR A 75 1.52 1.17 -17.66
C THR A 75 2.02 0.60 -18.97
N LEU A 76 3.33 0.36 -19.07
CA LEU A 76 3.99 -0.28 -20.22
C LEU A 76 4.61 -1.60 -19.74
N PRO A 77 3.94 -2.74 -19.89
CA PRO A 77 4.42 -4.02 -19.35
C PRO A 77 5.83 -4.40 -19.83
N ALA A 78 6.21 -4.01 -21.03
CA ALA A 78 7.52 -4.30 -21.61
C ALA A 78 8.64 -3.35 -21.14
N ASN A 79 8.36 -2.37 -20.25
CA ASN A 79 9.36 -1.41 -19.80
C ASN A 79 9.05 -0.89 -18.40
N ALA A 80 9.74 -1.46 -17.41
CA ALA A 80 9.57 -1.10 -16.00
C ALA A 80 9.89 0.38 -15.74
N GLU A 81 11.00 0.90 -16.23
CA GLU A 81 11.43 2.28 -15.95
C GLU A 81 10.42 3.31 -16.49
N LYS A 82 9.91 3.10 -17.70
CA LYS A 82 8.86 3.97 -18.25
C LYS A 82 7.55 3.86 -17.47
N THR A 83 7.19 2.66 -17.03
CA THR A 83 6.03 2.46 -16.15
C THR A 83 6.22 3.19 -14.84
N PHE A 84 7.37 3.04 -14.19
CA PHE A 84 7.69 3.73 -12.94
C PHE A 84 7.66 5.26 -13.10
N ASP A 85 8.12 5.78 -14.25
CA ASP A 85 8.01 7.21 -14.53
C ASP A 85 6.56 7.68 -14.70
N GLN A 86 5.69 6.89 -15.32
CA GLN A 86 4.26 7.21 -15.43
C GLN A 86 3.59 7.19 -14.06
N ILE A 87 3.87 6.17 -13.23
CA ILE A 87 3.35 6.08 -11.86
C ILE A 87 3.77 7.31 -11.06
N THR A 88 5.07 7.64 -11.07
CA THR A 88 5.63 8.80 -10.37
C THR A 88 4.97 10.10 -10.77
N LYS A 89 4.71 10.30 -12.08
CA LYS A 89 4.05 11.51 -12.59
C LYS A 89 2.58 11.54 -12.18
N GLY A 90 1.85 10.43 -12.35
CA GLY A 90 0.42 10.38 -12.06
C GLY A 90 0.12 10.55 -10.58
N ILE A 91 0.81 9.79 -9.71
CA ILE A 91 0.65 9.90 -8.25
C ILE A 91 1.12 11.27 -7.75
N GLY A 92 2.29 11.75 -8.21
CA GLY A 92 2.78 13.07 -7.83
C GLY A 92 1.83 14.19 -8.23
N TYR A 93 1.17 14.06 -9.39
CA TYR A 93 0.15 15.00 -9.81
C TYR A 93 -1.06 15.01 -8.88
N ILE A 94 -1.63 13.84 -8.56
CA ILE A 94 -2.77 13.71 -7.62
C ILE A 94 -2.39 14.35 -6.28
N PHE A 95 -1.25 13.97 -5.73
CA PHE A 95 -0.77 14.46 -4.44
C PHE A 95 -0.53 15.97 -4.44
N SER A 96 0.03 16.53 -5.52
CA SER A 96 0.27 17.98 -5.66
C SER A 96 -1.01 18.82 -5.69
N GLN A 97 -2.17 18.19 -5.91
CA GLN A 97 -3.47 18.87 -5.88
C GLN A 97 -4.10 18.88 -4.48
N GLY A 98 -3.38 18.43 -3.44
CA GLY A 98 -3.91 18.34 -2.09
C GLY A 98 -4.84 17.14 -1.86
N VAL A 99 -4.74 16.11 -2.70
CA VAL A 99 -5.59 14.91 -2.64
C VAL A 99 -4.76 13.72 -2.19
N THR A 100 -5.22 13.02 -1.16
CA THR A 100 -4.53 11.83 -0.63
C THR A 100 -4.77 10.62 -1.54
N PRO A 101 -3.73 9.98 -2.12
CA PRO A 101 -3.90 8.82 -2.96
C PRO A 101 -4.13 7.55 -2.13
N ILE A 102 -5.14 6.77 -2.51
CA ILE A 102 -5.31 5.36 -2.13
C ILE A 102 -5.07 4.54 -3.40
N VAL A 103 -3.97 3.81 -3.41
CA VAL A 103 -3.49 3.11 -4.60
C VAL A 103 -3.96 1.66 -4.58
N LEU A 104 -4.65 1.26 -5.64
CA LEU A 104 -4.96 -0.13 -5.93
C LEU A 104 -3.80 -0.66 -6.77
N GLY A 105 -2.88 -1.36 -6.13
CA GLY A 105 -1.64 -1.77 -6.78
C GLY A 105 -1.79 -2.95 -7.73
N GLY A 106 -0.77 -3.11 -8.52
CA GLY A 106 -0.38 -4.34 -9.17
C GLY A 106 0.55 -5.14 -8.25
N ASP A 107 1.71 -5.53 -8.74
CA ASP A 107 2.76 -6.11 -7.89
C ASP A 107 3.42 -5.03 -7.00
N HIS A 108 4.16 -5.47 -5.96
CA HIS A 108 4.71 -4.56 -4.95
C HIS A 108 5.76 -3.59 -5.49
N SER A 109 6.36 -3.84 -6.66
CA SER A 109 7.32 -2.92 -7.29
C SER A 109 6.72 -1.53 -7.57
N THR A 110 5.39 -1.43 -7.63
CA THR A 110 4.65 -0.17 -7.88
C THR A 110 4.71 0.80 -6.71
N THR A 111 5.07 0.35 -5.52
CA THR A 111 5.19 1.20 -4.31
C THR A 111 6.37 2.16 -4.39
N PHE A 112 7.51 1.73 -4.92
CA PHE A 112 8.67 2.62 -5.09
C PHE A 112 8.35 3.86 -5.95
N PRO A 113 7.84 3.75 -7.19
CA PRO A 113 7.49 4.93 -7.98
C PRO A 113 6.33 5.75 -7.40
N THR A 114 5.43 5.13 -6.63
CA THR A 114 4.38 5.82 -5.87
C THR A 114 5.00 6.74 -4.83
N LEU A 115 5.86 6.23 -3.96
CA LEU A 115 6.59 7.01 -2.96
C LEU A 115 7.48 8.08 -3.61
N ARG A 116 8.15 7.75 -4.72
CA ARG A 116 8.94 8.72 -5.50
C ARG A 116 8.09 9.88 -6.01
N GLY A 117 6.82 9.65 -6.28
CA GLY A 117 5.86 10.69 -6.67
C GLY A 117 5.46 11.59 -5.50
N ILE A 118 5.05 11.00 -4.38
CA ILE A 118 4.60 11.70 -3.17
C ILE A 118 5.75 12.49 -2.53
N SER A 119 6.94 11.88 -2.44
CA SER A 119 8.10 12.43 -1.73
C SER A 119 8.53 13.81 -2.22
N LYS A 120 8.25 14.15 -3.47
CA LYS A 120 8.59 15.46 -4.08
C LYS A 120 7.79 16.63 -3.50
N TYR A 121 6.68 16.35 -2.84
CA TYR A 121 5.73 17.36 -2.36
C TYR A 121 5.65 17.43 -0.82
N ILE A 122 6.45 16.64 -0.12
CA ILE A 122 6.53 16.66 1.35
C ILE A 122 7.84 17.31 1.75
N ASP A 123 7.74 18.48 2.40
CA ASP A 123 8.89 19.18 2.99
C ASP A 123 9.22 18.60 4.36
N GLY A 124 9.94 17.48 4.37
CA GLY A 124 10.34 16.73 5.55
C GLY A 124 10.38 15.22 5.30
N ASN A 125 10.79 14.48 6.31
CA ASN A 125 10.91 13.03 6.21
C ASN A 125 9.54 12.34 6.17
N ILE A 126 9.50 11.22 5.46
CA ILE A 126 8.37 10.30 5.37
C ILE A 126 8.72 9.02 6.09
N GLY A 127 7.88 8.63 7.06
CA GLY A 127 7.93 7.29 7.65
C GLY A 127 7.07 6.31 6.86
N VAL A 128 7.39 5.04 6.98
CA VAL A 128 6.66 3.97 6.28
C VAL A 128 6.30 2.86 7.25
N ILE A 129 5.04 2.45 7.20
CA ILE A 129 4.55 1.23 7.81
C ILE A 129 4.24 0.26 6.68
N HIS A 130 5.07 -0.75 6.55
CA HIS A 130 4.98 -1.83 5.58
C HIS A 130 4.38 -3.07 6.27
N ILE A 131 3.29 -3.57 5.75
CA ILE A 131 2.57 -4.72 6.30
C ILE A 131 2.58 -5.80 5.23
N ASP A 132 3.33 -6.89 5.48
CA ASP A 132 3.69 -7.83 4.44
C ASP A 132 4.21 -9.14 5.07
N ARG A 133 4.07 -10.23 4.35
CA ARG A 133 4.71 -11.50 4.68
C ARG A 133 6.19 -11.52 4.29
N HIS A 134 6.57 -10.72 3.28
CA HIS A 134 7.91 -10.64 2.72
C HIS A 134 8.61 -9.32 3.11
N SER A 135 9.92 -9.28 2.98
CA SER A 135 10.70 -8.10 3.35
C SER A 135 10.92 -7.10 2.22
N ASP A 136 10.95 -7.57 1.01
CA ASP A 136 11.06 -6.82 -0.26
C ASP A 136 12.17 -5.77 -0.27
N CYS A 137 13.34 -6.17 0.27
CA CYS A 137 14.49 -5.30 0.52
C CYS A 137 15.73 -5.64 -0.31
N ASP A 138 15.59 -6.48 -1.33
CA ASP A 138 16.71 -6.81 -2.21
C ASP A 138 17.08 -5.62 -3.10
N ALA A 139 18.35 -5.41 -3.37
CA ALA A 139 18.80 -4.34 -4.27
C ALA A 139 18.36 -4.60 -5.72
N ILE A 140 18.40 -5.86 -6.12
CA ILE A 140 17.95 -6.38 -7.40
C ILE A 140 17.40 -7.80 -7.21
N GLN A 141 16.42 -8.17 -8.02
CA GLN A 141 15.86 -9.52 -8.08
C GLN A 141 15.85 -9.94 -9.55
N MET A 142 16.43 -11.11 -9.88
CA MET A 142 16.60 -11.57 -11.28
C MET A 142 17.22 -10.49 -12.20
N ASP A 143 18.23 -9.77 -11.68
CA ASP A 143 18.94 -8.67 -12.34
C ASP A 143 18.08 -7.42 -12.68
N GLU A 144 16.86 -7.31 -12.13
CA GLU A 144 15.91 -6.24 -12.39
C GLU A 144 15.31 -5.66 -11.09
N LYS A 145 14.61 -4.53 -11.20
CA LYS A 145 13.77 -3.97 -10.14
C LYS A 145 12.40 -4.66 -10.18
N MET A 146 12.20 -5.62 -9.30
CA MET A 146 11.00 -6.42 -9.22
C MET A 146 10.29 -6.19 -7.88
N HIS A 147 9.22 -6.96 -7.61
CA HIS A 147 8.38 -6.79 -6.42
C HIS A 147 9.09 -7.08 -5.07
N GLY A 148 10.27 -7.67 -5.09
CA GLY A 148 11.11 -7.86 -3.89
C GLY A 148 12.15 -6.76 -3.66
N THR A 149 12.07 -5.59 -4.34
CA THR A 149 13.15 -4.59 -4.32
C THR A 149 12.71 -3.17 -3.92
N GLU A 150 11.42 -2.92 -3.73
CA GLU A 150 10.89 -1.56 -3.59
C GLU A 150 11.42 -0.84 -2.35
N TRP A 151 11.66 -1.54 -1.23
CA TRP A 151 12.16 -0.88 -0.02
C TRP A 151 13.63 -0.52 -0.10
N TYR A 152 14.44 -1.33 -0.81
CA TYR A 152 15.80 -0.91 -1.11
C TYR A 152 15.80 0.41 -1.87
N HIS A 153 15.02 0.51 -2.95
CA HIS A 153 14.98 1.72 -3.77
C HIS A 153 14.29 2.89 -3.08
N SER A 154 13.20 2.65 -2.34
CA SER A 154 12.46 3.69 -1.63
C SER A 154 13.30 4.35 -0.55
N THR A 155 14.07 3.58 0.22
CA THR A 155 14.93 4.12 1.29
C THR A 155 16.15 4.90 0.79
N HIS A 156 16.40 4.91 -0.52
CA HIS A 156 17.39 5.78 -1.15
C HIS A 156 16.79 7.10 -1.67
N LEU A 157 15.48 7.32 -1.51
CA LEU A 157 14.87 8.64 -1.76
C LEU A 157 15.36 9.66 -0.71
N PRO A 158 15.55 10.94 -1.08
CA PRO A 158 16.19 11.92 -0.20
C PRO A 158 15.55 12.13 1.17
N ASN A 159 14.22 11.92 1.27
CA ASN A 159 13.43 12.16 2.48
C ASN A 159 12.76 10.88 3.03
N LEU A 160 13.27 9.71 2.68
CA LEU A 160 12.77 8.43 3.15
C LEU A 160 13.94 7.60 3.69
N SER A 161 14.03 7.47 5.00
CA SER A 161 15.11 6.74 5.66
C SER A 161 14.67 5.36 6.08
N ALA A 162 15.52 4.36 5.90
CA ALA A 162 15.28 3.00 6.41
C ALA A 162 15.05 2.96 7.94
N LYS A 163 15.55 3.94 8.69
CA LYS A 163 15.30 4.05 10.15
C LYS A 163 13.85 4.39 10.49
N ASN A 164 13.09 4.90 9.52
CA ASN A 164 11.66 5.19 9.65
C ASN A 164 10.78 4.19 8.87
N LEU A 165 11.39 3.12 8.37
CA LEU A 165 10.69 1.97 7.80
C LEU A 165 10.50 0.92 8.87
N VAL A 166 9.26 0.59 9.16
CA VAL A 166 8.89 -0.55 10.01
C VAL A 166 8.09 -1.56 9.18
N GLN A 167 8.55 -2.79 9.17
CA GLN A 167 7.96 -3.92 8.47
C GLN A 167 7.25 -4.83 9.48
N ILE A 168 6.01 -5.22 9.21
CA ILE A 168 5.15 -5.97 10.14
C ILE A 168 4.56 -7.19 9.43
N GLY A 169 4.67 -8.36 10.06
CA GLY A 169 4.14 -9.62 9.53
C GLY A 169 5.19 -10.51 8.88
N ILE A 170 6.44 -10.04 8.86
CA ILE A 170 7.55 -10.69 8.17
C ILE A 170 7.75 -12.12 8.68
N GLY A 171 7.95 -13.05 7.75
CA GLY A 171 8.19 -14.44 8.12
C GLY A 171 8.48 -15.34 6.92
N GLY A 172 8.22 -16.66 7.10
CA GLY A 172 8.51 -17.65 6.08
C GLY A 172 10.00 -17.84 5.80
N ASN A 173 10.29 -18.43 4.65
CA ASN A 173 11.66 -18.61 4.18
C ASN A 173 12.08 -17.43 3.30
N CYS A 174 13.11 -16.72 3.69
CA CYS A 174 13.61 -15.55 2.96
C CYS A 174 15.11 -15.67 2.65
N CYS A 175 15.60 -14.83 1.74
CA CYS A 175 17.02 -14.75 1.40
C CYS A 175 17.81 -14.12 2.57
N LYS A 176 19.06 -14.54 2.74
CA LYS A 176 19.97 -13.94 3.75
C LYS A 176 20.25 -12.44 3.50
N SER A 177 20.07 -11.96 2.30
CA SER A 177 20.17 -10.55 1.91
C SER A 177 19.23 -9.67 2.76
N TRP A 178 18.00 -10.12 3.01
CA TRP A 178 17.06 -9.42 3.86
C TRP A 178 17.60 -9.16 5.27
N SER A 179 18.10 -10.17 5.94
CA SER A 179 18.63 -10.00 7.30
C SER A 179 19.83 -9.06 7.34
N LYS A 180 20.59 -8.98 6.26
CA LYS A 180 21.66 -8.01 6.09
C LYS A 180 21.12 -6.60 5.93
N PHE A 181 20.14 -6.37 5.04
CA PHE A 181 19.52 -5.05 4.87
C PHE A 181 18.95 -4.53 6.20
N THR A 182 18.12 -5.32 6.87
CA THR A 182 17.50 -4.93 8.15
C THR A 182 18.55 -4.52 9.19
N ARG A 183 19.61 -5.32 9.35
CA ARG A 183 20.69 -5.03 10.30
C ARG A 183 21.51 -3.79 9.92
N ASP A 184 21.85 -3.64 8.64
CA ASP A 184 22.82 -2.63 8.18
C ASP A 184 22.14 -1.27 7.94
N SER A 185 20.86 -1.24 7.57
CA SER A 185 20.12 0.00 7.24
C SER A 185 19.46 0.68 8.46
N GLY A 186 19.22 -0.09 9.53
CA GLY A 186 18.46 0.35 10.69
C GLY A 186 16.94 0.28 10.53
N CYS A 187 16.46 -0.42 9.49
CA CYS A 187 15.06 -0.80 9.35
C CYS A 187 14.62 -1.70 10.51
N THR A 188 13.39 -1.57 10.96
CA THR A 188 12.81 -2.45 11.98
C THR A 188 11.89 -3.46 11.31
N ALA A 189 12.14 -4.75 11.55
CA ALA A 189 11.25 -5.82 11.13
C ALA A 189 10.61 -6.49 12.35
N ILE A 190 9.30 -6.65 12.30
CA ILE A 190 8.45 -7.29 13.31
C ILE A 190 7.87 -8.54 12.67
N SER A 191 8.27 -9.71 13.19
CA SER A 191 7.81 -10.99 12.65
C SER A 191 6.41 -11.36 13.15
N MET A 192 5.80 -12.39 12.54
CA MET A 192 4.58 -12.98 13.09
C MET A 192 4.79 -13.55 14.49
N GLU A 193 5.97 -14.10 14.79
CA GLU A 193 6.33 -14.57 16.15
C GLU A 193 6.36 -13.41 17.16
N ASP A 194 6.83 -12.22 16.76
CA ASP A 194 6.77 -11.02 17.61
C ASP A 194 5.32 -10.57 17.83
N ILE A 195 4.47 -10.67 16.82
CA ILE A 195 3.03 -10.35 16.93
C ILE A 195 2.36 -11.28 17.93
N ASP A 196 2.61 -12.59 17.82
CA ASP A 196 2.08 -13.59 18.75
C ASP A 196 2.54 -13.32 20.21
N LYS A 197 3.78 -12.89 20.37
CA LYS A 197 4.37 -12.62 21.67
C LYS A 197 3.90 -11.35 22.33
N TYR A 198 3.78 -10.26 21.57
CA TYR A 198 3.52 -8.92 22.11
C TYR A 198 2.09 -8.43 21.89
N GLY A 199 1.38 -9.03 20.94
CA GLY A 199 0.04 -8.64 20.53
C GLY A 199 0.01 -7.44 19.58
N ILE A 200 -1.06 -7.36 18.78
CA ILE A 200 -1.24 -6.34 17.73
C ILE A 200 -1.16 -4.90 18.26
N ASP A 201 -1.73 -4.64 19.43
CA ASP A 201 -1.79 -3.28 19.99
C ASP A 201 -0.39 -2.74 20.29
N LYS A 202 0.47 -3.58 20.89
CA LYS A 202 1.85 -3.19 21.19
C LYS A 202 2.72 -3.07 19.94
N VAL A 203 2.48 -3.92 18.94
CA VAL A 203 3.15 -3.84 17.66
C VAL A 203 2.75 -2.53 16.94
N ALA A 204 1.48 -2.15 16.96
CA ALA A 204 1.01 -0.91 16.36
C ALA A 204 1.64 0.33 17.04
N GLU A 205 1.72 0.33 18.38
CA GLU A 205 2.37 1.40 19.15
C GLU A 205 3.85 1.56 18.73
N LEU A 206 4.60 0.46 18.70
CA LEU A 206 5.99 0.47 18.26
C LEU A 206 6.15 0.95 16.81
N ALA A 207 5.27 0.51 15.93
CA ALA A 207 5.29 0.91 14.53
C ALA A 207 5.08 2.42 14.37
N LEU A 208 4.14 2.99 15.12
CA LEU A 208 3.88 4.43 15.12
C LEU A 208 5.08 5.22 15.67
N ASP A 209 5.66 4.77 16.78
CA ASP A 209 6.84 5.40 17.38
C ASP A 209 8.02 5.47 16.40
N ILE A 210 8.23 4.43 15.59
CA ILE A 210 9.30 4.37 14.60
C ILE A 210 8.98 5.24 13.39
N ALA A 211 7.79 5.03 12.78
CA ALA A 211 7.42 5.68 11.53
C ALA A 211 7.27 7.20 11.70
N TRP A 212 6.72 7.67 12.81
CA TRP A 212 6.54 9.11 13.07
C TRP A 212 7.77 9.82 13.63
N LYS A 213 8.85 9.07 13.96
CA LYS A 213 10.03 9.67 14.59
C LYS A 213 10.77 10.66 13.69
N GLY A 214 10.51 11.94 13.87
CA GLY A 214 11.11 12.99 13.04
C GLY A 214 10.57 13.07 11.62
N CYS A 215 9.41 12.47 11.37
CA CYS A 215 8.73 12.49 10.09
C CYS A 215 7.57 13.49 10.07
N LYS A 216 7.29 14.04 8.90
CA LYS A 216 6.15 14.95 8.65
C LYS A 216 4.91 14.21 8.21
N ALA A 217 5.08 13.03 7.65
CA ALA A 217 4.03 12.20 7.12
C ALA A 217 4.38 10.72 7.26
N VAL A 218 3.37 9.87 7.26
CA VAL A 218 3.52 8.42 7.23
C VAL A 218 2.73 7.86 6.05
N TYR A 219 3.35 6.95 5.32
CA TYR A 219 2.75 6.14 4.27
C TYR A 219 2.53 4.72 4.76
N VAL A 220 1.41 4.11 4.36
CA VAL A 220 1.13 2.70 4.68
C VAL A 220 1.14 1.89 3.39
N SER A 221 1.95 0.85 3.33
CA SER A 221 1.93 -0.13 2.25
C SER A 221 1.43 -1.46 2.79
N LEU A 222 0.38 -1.97 2.17
CA LEU A 222 -0.22 -3.24 2.51
C LEU A 222 -0.05 -4.23 1.37
N ASP A 223 0.84 -5.21 1.56
CA ASP A 223 0.79 -6.43 0.76
C ASP A 223 -0.29 -7.35 1.32
N ILE A 224 -1.20 -7.76 0.45
CA ILE A 224 -2.35 -8.56 0.89
C ILE A 224 -1.93 -9.96 1.32
N ASP A 225 -0.74 -10.43 0.91
CA ASP A 225 -0.23 -11.75 1.25
C ASP A 225 0.31 -11.87 2.68
N VAL A 226 0.31 -10.76 3.44
CA VAL A 226 0.48 -10.81 4.91
C VAL A 226 -0.60 -11.66 5.57
N LEU A 227 -1.76 -11.78 4.95
CA LEU A 227 -2.83 -12.64 5.44
C LEU A 227 -2.46 -14.12 5.28
N GLU A 228 -2.87 -14.92 6.26
CA GLU A 228 -2.80 -16.38 6.17
C GLU A 228 -3.38 -16.85 4.82
N ALA A 229 -2.64 -17.70 4.10
CA ALA A 229 -2.97 -18.15 2.74
C ALA A 229 -4.40 -18.71 2.58
N ALA A 230 -4.98 -19.26 3.65
CA ALA A 230 -6.36 -19.75 3.66
C ALA A 230 -7.40 -18.63 3.48
N PHE A 231 -7.08 -17.39 3.88
CA PHE A 231 -7.95 -16.21 3.76
C PHE A 231 -7.58 -15.33 2.56
N CYS A 232 -6.41 -15.55 1.96
CA CYS A 232 -5.89 -14.73 0.88
C CYS A 232 -5.22 -15.60 -0.21
N PRO A 233 -5.96 -16.50 -0.87
CA PRO A 233 -5.38 -17.35 -1.91
C PRO A 233 -5.05 -16.59 -3.20
N GLY A 234 -5.68 -15.43 -3.44
CA GLY A 234 -5.58 -14.64 -4.65
C GLY A 234 -4.38 -13.68 -4.64
N THR A 235 -3.18 -14.22 -4.48
CA THR A 235 -1.91 -13.48 -4.53
C THR A 235 -0.84 -14.26 -5.29
N GLY A 236 0.28 -13.56 -5.62
CA GLY A 236 1.40 -14.12 -6.36
C GLY A 236 2.24 -15.08 -5.53
N THR A 237 2.44 -14.78 -4.26
CA THR A 237 3.37 -15.46 -3.34
C THR A 237 2.71 -15.79 -1.99
N PRO A 238 1.60 -16.57 -1.97
CA PRO A 238 0.94 -16.93 -0.71
C PRO A 238 1.86 -17.75 0.18
N ASP A 239 1.86 -17.46 1.47
CA ASP A 239 2.63 -18.20 2.48
C ASP A 239 1.75 -18.57 3.68
N PHE A 240 2.19 -19.57 4.46
CA PHE A 240 1.53 -20.00 5.67
C PHE A 240 2.11 -19.31 6.92
N GLY A 241 1.30 -19.24 7.98
CA GLY A 241 1.67 -18.56 9.20
C GLY A 241 1.55 -17.04 9.10
N GLY A 242 0.65 -16.58 8.23
CA GLY A 242 0.29 -15.18 8.06
C GLY A 242 -0.69 -14.67 9.11
N MET A 243 -1.06 -13.39 8.99
CA MET A 243 -1.96 -12.69 9.90
C MET A 243 -3.42 -13.10 9.68
N LEU A 244 -4.20 -13.16 10.74
CA LEU A 244 -5.65 -13.34 10.62
C LEU A 244 -6.32 -12.04 10.14
N PRO A 245 -7.40 -12.09 9.36
CA PRO A 245 -8.09 -10.89 8.87
C PRO A 245 -8.50 -9.92 9.98
N ARG A 246 -8.91 -10.42 11.14
CA ARG A 246 -9.28 -9.60 12.30
C ARG A 246 -8.09 -8.85 12.88
N GLU A 247 -6.91 -9.47 12.89
CA GLU A 247 -5.66 -8.86 13.36
C GLU A 247 -5.20 -7.75 12.42
N LEU A 248 -5.26 -8.00 11.10
CA LEU A 248 -4.94 -6.99 10.09
C LEU A 248 -5.87 -5.77 10.20
N LEU A 249 -7.18 -5.99 10.30
CA LEU A 249 -8.13 -4.87 10.45
C LEU A 249 -7.89 -4.09 11.75
N ARG A 250 -7.52 -4.77 12.86
CA ARG A 250 -7.14 -4.11 14.12
C ARG A 250 -5.86 -3.31 13.96
N LEU A 251 -4.83 -3.88 13.33
CA LEU A 251 -3.56 -3.21 13.06
C LEU A 251 -3.78 -1.94 12.23
N LEU A 252 -4.48 -2.06 11.08
CA LEU A 252 -4.78 -0.92 10.21
C LEU A 252 -5.54 0.19 10.97
N LYS A 253 -6.52 -0.17 11.79
CA LYS A 253 -7.25 0.81 12.62
C LYS A 253 -6.32 1.60 13.54
N LEU A 254 -5.34 0.95 14.15
CA LEU A 254 -4.40 1.59 15.07
C LEU A 254 -3.38 2.45 14.33
N VAL A 255 -2.74 1.90 13.30
CA VAL A 255 -1.62 2.58 12.63
C VAL A 255 -2.07 3.74 11.71
N THR A 256 -3.33 3.76 11.27
CA THR A 256 -3.85 4.86 10.46
C THR A 256 -4.59 5.94 11.25
N ALA A 257 -4.82 5.73 12.55
CA ALA A 257 -5.53 6.71 13.39
C ALA A 257 -4.89 8.11 13.44
N PRO A 258 -3.54 8.25 13.48
CA PRO A 258 -2.91 9.57 13.44
C PRO A 258 -2.98 10.27 12.08
N GLY A 259 -3.40 9.57 11.03
CA GLY A 259 -3.39 10.03 9.65
C GLY A 259 -2.27 9.42 8.82
N ILE A 260 -2.46 9.44 7.50
CA ILE A 260 -1.49 8.93 6.51
C ILE A 260 -1.47 9.85 5.29
N CYS A 261 -0.33 10.00 4.65
CA CYS A 261 -0.21 10.78 3.41
C CYS A 261 -0.58 9.99 2.15
N GLY A 262 -0.80 8.71 2.29
CA GLY A 262 -1.22 7.80 1.23
C GLY A 262 -1.14 6.36 1.70
N MET A 263 -1.77 5.47 0.93
CA MET A 263 -1.74 4.04 1.16
C MET A 263 -1.78 3.32 -0.18
N ASP A 264 -1.10 2.18 -0.27
CA ASP A 264 -1.38 1.21 -1.31
C ASP A 264 -1.86 -0.12 -0.73
N VAL A 265 -2.55 -0.89 -1.58
CA VAL A 265 -2.83 -2.31 -1.39
C VAL A 265 -2.36 -3.02 -2.64
N VAL A 266 -1.39 -3.90 -2.48
CA VAL A 266 -0.67 -4.56 -3.58
C VAL A 266 -0.85 -6.09 -3.55
N GLU A 267 -0.39 -6.76 -4.59
CA GLU A 267 -0.33 -8.22 -4.77
C GLU A 267 -1.69 -8.94 -4.82
N VAL A 268 -2.80 -8.20 -4.97
CA VAL A 268 -4.11 -8.82 -5.23
C VAL A 268 -4.13 -9.38 -6.65
N SER A 269 -4.27 -10.71 -6.78
CA SER A 269 -4.24 -11.43 -8.06
C SER A 269 -5.55 -12.17 -8.33
N PRO A 270 -6.54 -11.53 -8.98
CA PRO A 270 -7.85 -12.11 -9.27
C PRO A 270 -7.83 -13.48 -9.97
N PRO A 271 -6.86 -13.79 -10.86
CA PRO A 271 -6.81 -15.13 -11.49
C PRO A 271 -6.63 -16.29 -10.51
N PHE A 272 -6.10 -16.02 -9.30
CA PHE A 272 -5.93 -17.03 -8.24
C PHE A 272 -6.91 -16.83 -7.08
N ASP A 273 -7.81 -15.85 -7.19
CA ASP A 273 -8.74 -15.48 -6.13
C ASP A 273 -10.00 -16.34 -6.17
N VAL A 274 -10.11 -17.25 -5.23
CA VAL A 274 -11.29 -18.13 -5.11
C VAL A 274 -12.44 -17.37 -4.49
N SER A 275 -13.56 -17.27 -5.21
CA SER A 275 -14.76 -16.56 -4.74
C SER A 275 -14.51 -15.09 -4.39
N GLU A 276 -13.52 -14.47 -5.02
CA GLU A 276 -13.16 -13.05 -4.82
C GLU A 276 -12.82 -12.68 -3.36
N ILE A 277 -12.45 -13.67 -2.54
CA ILE A 277 -12.23 -13.47 -1.11
C ILE A 277 -11.05 -12.53 -0.82
N THR A 278 -10.00 -12.60 -1.64
CA THR A 278 -8.81 -11.72 -1.52
C THR A 278 -9.14 -10.29 -1.94
N SER A 279 -9.81 -10.13 -3.08
CA SER A 279 -10.29 -8.83 -3.57
C SER A 279 -11.25 -8.16 -2.57
N LEU A 280 -12.12 -8.95 -1.94
CA LEU A 280 -13.03 -8.49 -0.89
C LEU A 280 -12.26 -8.06 0.38
N ALA A 281 -11.24 -8.84 0.79
CA ALA A 281 -10.40 -8.49 1.94
C ALA A 281 -9.67 -7.15 1.70
N ALA A 282 -9.07 -6.96 0.52
CA ALA A 282 -8.42 -5.72 0.13
C ALA A 282 -9.38 -4.53 0.15
N SER A 283 -10.58 -4.68 -0.44
CA SER A 283 -11.63 -3.67 -0.42
C SER A 283 -12.04 -3.31 1.00
N ARG A 284 -12.21 -4.31 1.87
CA ARG A 284 -12.56 -4.11 3.27
C ARG A 284 -11.48 -3.35 4.03
N CYS A 285 -10.21 -3.66 3.81
CA CYS A 285 -9.09 -2.93 4.40
C CYS A 285 -9.12 -1.45 4.02
N ILE A 286 -9.27 -1.13 2.74
CA ILE A 286 -9.34 0.24 2.23
C ILE A 286 -10.51 1.00 2.86
N ILE A 287 -11.71 0.43 2.81
CA ILE A 287 -12.92 1.08 3.33
C ILE A 287 -12.81 1.34 4.84
N ASN A 288 -12.27 0.37 5.60
CA ASN A 288 -12.06 0.55 7.04
C ASN A 288 -11.02 1.63 7.34
N VAL A 289 -9.94 1.73 6.56
CA VAL A 289 -8.97 2.82 6.68
C VAL A 289 -9.63 4.17 6.40
N LEU A 290 -10.41 4.30 5.34
CA LEU A 290 -11.13 5.53 5.02
C LEU A 290 -12.12 5.91 6.14
N CYS A 291 -12.89 4.96 6.69
CA CYS A 291 -13.77 5.19 7.83
C CYS A 291 -12.97 5.65 9.07
N ASN A 292 -11.79 5.07 9.29
CA ASN A 292 -10.93 5.44 10.42
C ASN A 292 -10.38 6.86 10.29
N LEU A 293 -9.92 7.24 9.09
CA LEU A 293 -9.46 8.61 8.80
C LEU A 293 -10.58 9.64 8.98
N ALA A 294 -11.81 9.31 8.54
CA ALA A 294 -12.98 10.13 8.73
C ALA A 294 -13.33 10.30 10.23
N LEU A 295 -13.39 9.20 10.97
CA LEU A 295 -13.69 9.19 12.41
C LEU A 295 -12.72 10.07 13.21
N ASN A 296 -11.42 9.94 12.92
CA ASN A 296 -10.37 10.65 13.63
C ASN A 296 -10.11 12.07 13.07
N LYS A 297 -10.78 12.46 11.99
CA LYS A 297 -10.53 13.72 11.25
C LYS A 297 -9.06 13.90 10.90
N SER A 298 -8.42 12.80 10.55
CA SER A 298 -6.96 12.67 10.34
C SER A 298 -6.56 12.55 8.87
N LEU A 299 -7.41 13.04 7.95
CA LEU A 299 -7.04 13.19 6.55
C LEU A 299 -5.80 14.08 6.43
N TYR A 300 -4.87 13.68 5.56
CA TYR A 300 -3.62 14.42 5.38
C TYR A 300 -3.89 15.86 4.91
N LYS A 301 -3.23 16.80 5.57
CA LYS A 301 -3.29 18.23 5.19
C LYS A 301 -1.99 18.60 4.49
N HIS A 302 -2.11 18.93 3.22
CA HIS A 302 -0.99 19.35 2.35
C HIS A 302 -0.45 20.73 2.69
#